data_e7db2659c163b68765e83ad680481f0a
#
_entry.id   e7db2659c163b68765e83ad680481f0a
#
_cell.length_a   1.000
_cell.length_b   1.000
_cell.length_c   1.000
_cell.angle_alpha   90.00
_cell.angle_beta   90.00
_cell.angle_gamma   90.00
#
_symmetry.space_group_name_H-M   'P 1'
#
loop_
_entity.id
_entity.type
_entity.pdbx_description
1 polymer ?
#
loop_
_entity_poly.entity_id
_entity_poly.type
_entity_poly.pdbx_seq_one_letter_code
_entity_poly.pdbx_strand_id
1 'polypeptide(L)'
;PKIEEKYRLLGINLVQGYGLTETSPVVAVGTNKEHKIGSIGKAVPSDEVKLVDVNQDGIGELVVKGPNVALGYYNNEKATRESFDGEWFHTGDLGKIDENGFLYITGRCKSVIVTKNGKNIYPEEIESYLNESPLISESLVIGTHKENDDETYVNAQIFPNKEAITEYLKG
;
A
#
# COMPACT_ATOMS: atom_id res chain seq x y z
N PRO A 1 -3.87 -5.53 9.98
CA PRO A 1 -3.62 -5.53 11.45
C PRO A 1 -4.52 -6.51 12.20
N LYS A 2 -5.86 -6.46 12.04
CA LYS A 2 -6.83 -7.29 12.79
C LYS A 2 -6.62 -8.80 12.64
N ILE A 3 -6.24 -9.28 11.45
CA ILE A 3 -5.96 -10.70 11.20
C ILE A 3 -4.70 -11.13 11.97
N GLU A 4 -3.65 -10.35 11.89
CA GLU A 4 -2.39 -10.58 12.58
C GLU A 4 -2.57 -10.67 14.09
N GLU A 5 -3.35 -9.74 14.69
CA GLU A 5 -3.71 -9.77 16.10
C GLU A 5 -4.46 -11.04 16.50
N LYS A 6 -5.45 -11.48 15.70
CA LYS A 6 -6.20 -12.71 15.97
C LYS A 6 -5.33 -13.95 15.95
N TYR A 7 -4.42 -14.07 14.97
CA TYR A 7 -3.49 -15.20 14.92
C TYR A 7 -2.52 -15.20 16.11
N ARG A 8 -2.11 -14.03 16.55
CA ARG A 8 -1.24 -13.87 17.71
C ARG A 8 -1.90 -14.34 19.02
N LEU A 9 -3.21 -14.10 19.20
CA LEU A 9 -3.99 -14.63 20.32
C LEU A 9 -4.04 -16.16 20.32
N LEU A 10 -3.89 -16.80 19.17
CA LEU A 10 -3.80 -18.25 19.01
C LEU A 10 -2.35 -18.79 19.17
N GLY A 11 -1.40 -17.94 19.54
CA GLY A 11 0.02 -18.32 19.65
C GLY A 11 0.73 -18.46 18.31
N ILE A 12 0.14 -18.02 17.21
CA ILE A 12 0.73 -18.06 15.87
C ILE A 12 1.33 -16.71 15.53
N ASN A 13 2.65 -16.66 15.31
CA ASN A 13 3.32 -15.46 14.85
C ASN A 13 3.18 -15.32 13.33
N LEU A 14 2.25 -14.48 12.93
CA LEU A 14 2.10 -14.05 11.54
C LEU A 14 2.95 -12.80 11.32
N VAL A 15 3.90 -12.86 10.41
CA VAL A 15 4.74 -11.71 10.03
C VAL A 15 4.45 -11.36 8.57
N GLN A 16 4.52 -10.07 8.26
CA GLN A 16 4.34 -9.57 6.91
C GLN A 16 5.69 -9.40 6.22
N GLY A 17 5.69 -9.49 4.91
CA GLY A 17 6.81 -9.15 4.05
C GLY A 17 6.32 -8.36 2.84
N TYR A 18 7.23 -7.65 2.21
CA TYR A 18 6.97 -6.82 1.04
C TYR A 18 8.08 -6.98 0.02
N GLY A 19 7.69 -6.92 -1.23
CA GLY A 19 8.61 -6.89 -2.36
C GLY A 19 7.88 -6.98 -3.69
N LEU A 20 8.66 -6.88 -4.75
CA LEU A 20 8.19 -6.83 -6.13
C LEU A 20 9.02 -7.79 -6.98
N THR A 21 8.54 -8.11 -8.18
CA THR A 21 9.31 -8.91 -9.15
C THR A 21 10.66 -8.26 -9.45
N GLU A 22 10.67 -6.95 -9.55
CA GLU A 22 11.86 -6.13 -9.81
C GLU A 22 12.88 -6.14 -8.66
N THR A 23 12.52 -6.66 -7.49
CA THR A 23 13.39 -6.74 -6.30
C THR A 23 13.73 -8.17 -5.86
N SER A 24 13.44 -9.19 -6.67
CA SER A 24 13.87 -10.60 -6.59
C SER A 24 13.64 -11.33 -5.24
N PRO A 25 12.48 -11.44 -4.68
CA PRO A 25 11.33 -10.51 -4.66
C PRO A 25 11.26 -9.65 -3.39
N VAL A 26 12.14 -9.83 -2.37
CA VAL A 26 11.96 -9.31 -1.02
C VAL A 26 12.73 -8.02 -0.79
N VAL A 27 12.02 -6.99 -0.34
CA VAL A 27 12.57 -5.69 0.08
C VAL A 27 12.54 -5.54 1.59
N ALA A 28 11.43 -5.94 2.22
CA ALA A 28 11.25 -5.82 3.66
C ALA A 28 10.53 -7.03 4.22
N VAL A 29 10.84 -7.37 5.48
CA VAL A 29 10.21 -8.50 6.16
C VAL A 29 10.21 -8.29 7.67
N GLY A 30 9.09 -8.66 8.31
CA GLY A 30 9.03 -8.82 9.76
C GLY A 30 9.71 -10.11 10.19
N THR A 31 10.23 -10.13 11.40
CA THR A 31 10.78 -11.35 12.02
C THR A 31 10.06 -11.66 13.31
N ASN A 32 10.19 -12.87 13.83
CA ASN A 32 9.61 -13.23 15.12
C ASN A 32 10.15 -12.39 16.31
N LYS A 33 11.33 -11.82 16.17
CA LYS A 33 11.96 -10.98 17.20
C LYS A 33 11.67 -9.51 17.00
N GLU A 34 11.58 -9.09 15.75
CA GLU A 34 11.37 -7.70 15.35
C GLU A 34 10.22 -7.63 14.35
N HIS A 35 9.03 -7.40 14.84
CA HIS A 35 7.87 -7.07 13.99
C HIS A 35 6.97 -6.06 14.72
N LYS A 36 6.23 -5.32 13.94
CA LYS A 36 5.26 -4.34 14.42
C LYS A 36 3.97 -4.54 13.65
N ILE A 37 2.86 -4.67 14.38
CA ILE A 37 1.55 -4.94 13.78
C ILE A 37 1.21 -3.86 12.75
N GLY A 38 0.81 -4.30 11.57
CA GLY A 38 0.48 -3.42 10.44
C GLY A 38 1.69 -2.93 9.63
N SER A 39 2.93 -3.22 10.05
CA SER A 39 4.11 -2.96 9.24
C SER A 39 4.43 -4.14 8.32
N ILE A 40 5.12 -3.85 7.22
CA ILE A 40 5.71 -4.86 6.34
C ILE A 40 7.10 -5.30 6.80
N GLY A 41 7.51 -4.90 8.02
CA GLY A 41 8.83 -5.19 8.57
C GLY A 41 9.85 -4.08 8.29
N LYS A 42 11.12 -4.45 8.41
CA LYS A 42 12.27 -3.59 8.08
C LYS A 42 12.89 -4.03 6.76
N ALA A 43 13.61 -3.12 6.10
CA ALA A 43 14.37 -3.46 4.92
C ALA A 43 15.33 -4.63 5.20
N VAL A 44 15.49 -5.52 4.23
CA VAL A 44 16.50 -6.59 4.33
C VAL A 44 17.89 -5.96 4.37
N PRO A 45 18.89 -6.59 5.05
CA PRO A 45 20.20 -5.98 5.28
C PRO A 45 20.99 -5.63 4.00
N SER A 46 20.63 -6.23 2.86
CA SER A 46 21.25 -5.97 1.55
C SER A 46 20.71 -4.73 0.87
N ASP A 47 19.56 -4.21 1.31
CA ASP A 47 18.82 -3.16 0.63
C ASP A 47 18.82 -1.86 1.41
N GLU A 48 18.92 -0.78 0.67
CA GLU A 48 18.63 0.56 1.14
C GLU A 48 17.21 0.94 0.69
N VAL A 49 16.40 1.42 1.64
CA VAL A 49 15.04 1.90 1.36
C VAL A 49 14.90 3.32 1.90
N LYS A 50 14.36 4.21 1.09
CA LYS A 50 14.03 5.58 1.51
C LYS A 50 12.70 6.02 0.93
N LEU A 51 12.19 7.14 1.44
CA LEU A 51 11.02 7.82 0.88
C LEU A 51 11.48 9.01 0.04
N VAL A 52 10.83 9.21 -1.10
CA VAL A 52 10.95 10.41 -1.93
C VAL A 52 9.60 11.11 -2.03
N ASP A 53 9.59 12.40 -2.36
CA ASP A 53 8.38 13.23 -2.48
C ASP A 53 7.47 13.16 -1.24
N VAL A 54 8.10 13.24 -0.07
CA VAL A 54 7.40 13.09 1.23
C VAL A 54 6.49 14.28 1.48
N ASN A 55 5.21 14.01 1.73
CA ASN A 55 4.21 15.01 2.07
C ASN A 55 4.23 15.40 3.57
N GLN A 56 3.32 16.30 3.97
CA GLN A 56 3.21 16.79 5.36
C GLN A 56 2.84 15.70 6.37
N ASP A 57 2.22 14.60 5.92
CA ASP A 57 1.83 13.46 6.73
C ASP A 57 2.95 12.41 6.87
N GLY A 58 4.13 12.69 6.30
CA GLY A 58 5.28 11.78 6.30
C GLY A 58 5.12 10.59 5.32
N ILE A 59 4.20 10.69 4.35
CA ILE A 59 3.98 9.70 3.31
C ILE A 59 4.76 10.11 2.07
N GLY A 60 5.53 9.17 1.51
CA GLY A 60 6.27 9.35 0.26
C GLY A 60 6.33 8.06 -0.54
N GLU A 61 6.83 8.13 -1.76
CA GLU A 61 7.09 6.95 -2.56
C GLU A 61 8.29 6.18 -1.99
N LEU A 62 8.15 4.87 -1.83
CA LEU A 62 9.26 4.00 -1.48
C LEU A 62 10.16 3.80 -2.70
N VAL A 63 11.45 4.09 -2.53
CA VAL A 63 12.47 3.74 -3.53
C VAL A 63 13.49 2.81 -2.91
N VAL A 64 13.94 1.84 -3.69
CA VAL A 64 14.78 0.73 -3.23
C VAL A 64 16.06 0.69 -4.05
N LYS A 65 17.18 0.45 -3.36
CA LYS A 65 18.48 0.17 -3.96
C LYS A 65 19.08 -1.06 -3.28
N GLY A 66 19.55 -2.01 -4.06
CA GLY A 66 20.16 -3.23 -3.54
C GLY A 66 20.58 -4.19 -4.65
N PRO A 67 21.35 -5.24 -4.32
CA PRO A 67 21.86 -6.21 -5.29
C PRO A 67 20.74 -7.10 -5.88
N ASN A 68 19.57 -7.15 -5.25
CA ASN A 68 18.37 -7.87 -5.69
C ASN A 68 17.50 -7.05 -6.66
N VAL A 69 17.80 -5.76 -6.82
CA VAL A 69 17.07 -4.87 -7.74
C VAL A 69 17.47 -5.17 -9.18
N ALA A 70 16.47 -5.33 -10.05
CA ALA A 70 16.66 -5.56 -11.48
C ALA A 70 17.40 -4.38 -12.15
N LEU A 71 18.11 -4.66 -13.24
CA LEU A 71 18.83 -3.63 -14.01
C LEU A 71 17.91 -2.80 -14.91
N GLY A 72 16.67 -3.23 -15.10
CA GLY A 72 15.68 -2.59 -15.96
C GLY A 72 14.77 -3.59 -16.64
N TYR A 73 13.94 -3.11 -17.55
CA TYR A 73 12.99 -3.92 -18.32
C TYR A 73 13.58 -4.29 -19.70
N TYR A 74 13.56 -5.57 -20.03
CA TYR A 74 14.11 -6.08 -21.28
C TYR A 74 13.40 -5.47 -22.50
N ASN A 75 14.19 -4.89 -23.43
CA ASN A 75 13.70 -4.20 -24.62
C ASN A 75 12.68 -3.08 -24.36
N ASN A 76 12.66 -2.49 -23.16
CA ASN A 76 11.76 -1.40 -22.80
C ASN A 76 12.52 -0.28 -22.06
N GLU A 77 13.33 0.47 -22.83
CA GLU A 77 14.12 1.57 -22.28
C GLU A 77 13.25 2.68 -21.69
N LYS A 78 12.04 2.90 -22.23
CA LYS A 78 11.14 3.92 -21.72
C LYS A 78 10.70 3.57 -20.31
N ALA A 79 10.16 2.37 -20.10
CA ALA A 79 9.76 1.92 -18.77
C ALA A 79 10.96 1.87 -17.81
N THR A 80 12.13 1.48 -18.28
CA THR A 80 13.36 1.47 -17.47
C THR A 80 13.67 2.88 -16.96
N ARG A 81 13.72 3.88 -17.86
CA ARG A 81 13.99 5.28 -17.47
C ARG A 81 12.93 5.90 -16.57
N GLU A 82 11.67 5.44 -16.68
CA GLU A 82 10.57 5.93 -15.84
C GLU A 82 10.59 5.30 -14.44
N SER A 83 11.15 4.09 -14.31
CA SER A 83 11.14 3.35 -13.05
C SER A 83 12.47 3.33 -12.30
N PHE A 84 13.57 3.74 -12.93
CA PHE A 84 14.90 3.71 -12.31
C PHE A 84 15.58 5.09 -12.41
N ASP A 85 16.02 5.59 -11.28
CA ASP A 85 16.89 6.76 -11.17
C ASP A 85 18.27 6.34 -10.63
N GLY A 86 19.22 6.14 -11.55
CA GLY A 86 20.52 5.56 -11.24
C GLY A 86 20.37 4.14 -10.67
N GLU A 87 20.77 3.94 -9.42
CA GLU A 87 20.67 2.66 -8.72
C GLU A 87 19.34 2.50 -7.94
N TRP A 88 18.49 3.53 -7.92
CA TRP A 88 17.24 3.55 -7.19
C TRP A 88 16.07 3.11 -8.08
N PHE A 89 15.35 2.12 -7.62
CA PHE A 89 14.11 1.66 -8.24
C PHE A 89 12.91 2.32 -7.57
N HIS A 90 12.08 2.98 -8.36
CA HIS A 90 10.81 3.56 -7.97
C HIS A 90 9.73 2.48 -7.93
N THR A 91 9.26 2.14 -6.75
CA THR A 91 8.30 1.03 -6.59
C THR A 91 6.89 1.38 -7.04
N GLY A 92 6.56 2.67 -7.09
CA GLY A 92 5.21 3.16 -7.27
C GLY A 92 4.32 2.97 -6.04
N ASP A 93 4.86 2.47 -4.93
CA ASP A 93 4.15 2.28 -3.68
C ASP A 93 4.42 3.44 -2.71
N LEU A 94 3.37 3.94 -2.09
CA LEU A 94 3.44 4.97 -1.07
C LEU A 94 3.50 4.35 0.33
N GLY A 95 4.27 4.97 1.20
CA GLY A 95 4.41 4.46 2.54
C GLY A 95 5.02 5.44 3.52
N LYS A 96 5.25 4.94 4.73
CA LYS A 96 5.92 5.62 5.84
C LYS A 96 7.05 4.74 6.37
N ILE A 97 8.06 5.39 6.93
CA ILE A 97 9.11 4.74 7.72
C ILE A 97 9.07 5.35 9.12
N ASP A 98 8.90 4.51 10.14
CA ASP A 98 8.89 5.01 11.51
C ASP A 98 10.32 5.20 12.07
N GLU A 99 10.42 5.79 13.26
CA GLU A 99 11.68 6.07 13.96
C GLU A 99 12.53 4.82 14.26
N ASN A 100 11.91 3.64 14.26
CA ASN A 100 12.58 2.35 14.48
C ASN A 100 12.92 1.63 13.15
N GLY A 101 12.64 2.26 12.00
CA GLY A 101 12.91 1.73 10.66
C GLY A 101 11.87 0.72 10.15
N PHE A 102 10.70 0.62 10.78
CA PHE A 102 9.61 -0.18 10.24
C PHE A 102 8.89 0.55 9.11
N LEU A 103 8.60 -0.19 8.03
CA LEU A 103 7.94 0.31 6.85
C LEU A 103 6.45 -0.03 6.88
N TYR A 104 5.64 0.91 6.38
CA TYR A 104 4.18 0.77 6.27
C TYR A 104 3.77 1.18 4.87
N ILE A 105 3.02 0.33 4.17
CA ILE A 105 2.42 0.68 2.87
C ILE A 105 1.07 1.37 3.13
N THR A 106 0.84 2.49 2.47
CA THR A 106 -0.40 3.29 2.57
C THR A 106 -1.21 3.27 1.28
N GLY A 107 -0.59 2.99 0.14
CA GLY A 107 -1.28 2.93 -1.15
C GLY A 107 -0.32 2.92 -2.34
N ARG A 108 -0.85 3.26 -3.51
CA ARG A 108 -0.12 3.37 -4.77
C ARG A 108 -0.04 4.82 -5.25
N CYS A 109 1.10 5.22 -5.81
CA CYS A 109 1.26 6.56 -6.39
C CYS A 109 0.18 6.88 -7.44
N LYS A 110 -0.14 5.90 -8.30
CA LYS A 110 -1.12 6.05 -9.38
C LYS A 110 -2.57 6.05 -8.92
N SER A 111 -2.85 5.55 -7.71
CA SER A 111 -4.19 5.46 -7.15
C SER A 111 -4.59 6.71 -6.36
N VAL A 112 -3.63 7.57 -5.99
CA VAL A 112 -3.92 8.77 -5.18
C VAL A 112 -4.95 9.66 -5.87
N ILE A 113 -6.02 9.97 -5.13
CA ILE A 113 -7.02 10.93 -5.57
C ILE A 113 -6.65 12.30 -5.01
N VAL A 114 -6.28 13.21 -5.91
CA VAL A 114 -5.95 14.60 -5.50
C VAL A 114 -7.21 15.44 -5.61
N THR A 115 -7.64 16.01 -4.48
CA THR A 115 -8.78 16.92 -4.44
C THR A 115 -8.40 18.32 -4.95
N LYS A 116 -9.40 19.14 -5.30
CA LYS A 116 -9.21 20.53 -5.74
C LYS A 116 -8.37 21.38 -4.75
N ASN A 117 -8.47 21.07 -3.46
CA ASN A 117 -7.71 21.75 -2.41
C ASN A 117 -6.30 21.19 -2.21
N GLY A 118 -5.82 20.32 -3.11
CA GLY A 118 -4.52 19.70 -3.04
C GLY A 118 -4.36 18.62 -1.95
N LYS A 119 -5.46 18.17 -1.34
CA LYS A 119 -5.42 17.09 -0.36
C LYS A 119 -5.34 15.74 -1.07
N ASN A 120 -4.37 14.93 -0.68
CA ASN A 120 -4.25 13.55 -1.12
C ASN A 120 -5.21 12.65 -0.36
N ILE A 121 -5.94 11.82 -1.09
CA ILE A 121 -6.81 10.77 -0.56
C ILE A 121 -6.28 9.45 -1.08
N TYR A 122 -6.10 8.49 -0.17
CA TYR A 122 -5.61 7.16 -0.47
C TYR A 122 -6.80 6.19 -0.50
N PRO A 123 -7.21 5.72 -1.69
CA PRO A 123 -8.37 4.84 -1.85
C PRO A 123 -8.32 3.61 -0.96
N GLU A 124 -7.14 3.01 -0.86
CA GLU A 124 -6.90 1.77 -0.12
C GLU A 124 -7.19 1.92 1.39
N GLU A 125 -6.97 3.11 1.96
CA GLU A 125 -7.33 3.40 3.35
C GLU A 125 -8.85 3.37 3.54
N ILE A 126 -9.59 4.03 2.64
CA ILE A 126 -11.07 4.07 2.70
C ILE A 126 -11.64 2.67 2.46
N GLU A 127 -11.14 1.95 1.46
CA GLU A 127 -11.53 0.57 1.17
C GLU A 127 -11.30 -0.36 2.38
N SER A 128 -10.18 -0.18 3.08
CA SER A 128 -9.88 -0.94 4.29
C SER A 128 -10.93 -0.72 5.38
N TYR A 129 -11.41 0.52 5.57
CA TYR A 129 -12.49 0.80 6.53
C TYR A 129 -13.84 0.25 6.07
N LEU A 130 -14.19 0.41 4.79
CA LEU A 130 -15.44 -0.10 4.23
C LEU A 130 -15.53 -1.63 4.35
N ASN A 131 -14.43 -2.31 4.01
CA ASN A 131 -14.35 -3.78 4.03
C ASN A 131 -14.29 -4.37 5.47
N GLU A 132 -14.26 -3.53 6.52
CA GLU A 132 -14.46 -4.00 7.90
C GLU A 132 -15.91 -4.40 8.17
N SER A 133 -16.86 -3.91 7.39
CA SER A 133 -18.27 -4.26 7.53
C SER A 133 -18.53 -5.67 7.00
N PRO A 134 -19.14 -6.56 7.80
CA PRO A 134 -19.51 -7.90 7.33
C PRO A 134 -20.56 -7.89 6.21
N LEU A 135 -21.24 -6.75 6.00
CA LEU A 135 -22.27 -6.57 4.96
C LEU A 135 -21.66 -6.21 3.60
N ILE A 136 -20.35 -5.89 3.58
CA ILE A 136 -19.61 -5.55 2.35
C ILE A 136 -18.70 -6.73 2.01
N SER A 137 -18.84 -7.23 0.79
CA SER A 137 -17.97 -8.28 0.26
C SER A 137 -16.67 -7.68 -0.26
N GLU A 138 -16.80 -6.56 -0.98
CA GLU A 138 -15.68 -5.85 -1.61
C GLU A 138 -16.06 -4.39 -1.82
N SER A 139 -15.09 -3.50 -1.79
CA SER A 139 -15.26 -2.08 -2.16
C SER A 139 -14.14 -1.59 -3.07
N LEU A 140 -14.47 -0.68 -3.97
CA LEU A 140 -13.53 0.02 -4.84
C LEU A 140 -13.77 1.53 -4.70
N VAL A 141 -12.73 2.27 -4.35
CA VAL A 141 -12.77 3.73 -4.21
C VAL A 141 -12.05 4.37 -5.39
N ILE A 142 -12.73 5.29 -6.06
CA ILE A 142 -12.22 6.00 -7.24
C ILE A 142 -12.51 7.48 -7.18
N GLY A 143 -11.61 8.28 -7.77
CA GLY A 143 -11.85 9.69 -8.07
C GLY A 143 -12.60 9.83 -9.39
N THR A 144 -13.63 10.65 -9.43
CA THR A 144 -14.35 10.99 -10.67
C THR A 144 -14.47 12.49 -10.82
N HIS A 145 -14.58 12.95 -12.07
CA HIS A 145 -14.86 14.33 -12.41
C HIS A 145 -16.23 14.39 -13.09
N LYS A 146 -17.02 15.42 -12.82
CA LYS A 146 -18.24 15.71 -13.58
C LYS A 146 -17.90 16.57 -14.79
N GLU A 147 -18.70 16.46 -15.84
CA GLU A 147 -18.58 17.36 -17.00
C GLU A 147 -18.72 18.81 -16.55
N ASN A 148 -17.75 19.65 -16.93
CA ASN A 148 -17.67 21.09 -16.61
C ASN A 148 -17.45 21.42 -15.11
N ASP A 149 -16.91 20.48 -14.32
CA ASP A 149 -16.56 20.71 -12.92
C ASP A 149 -15.12 20.25 -12.68
N ASP A 150 -14.26 21.16 -12.21
CA ASP A 150 -12.87 20.86 -11.85
C ASP A 150 -12.76 20.18 -10.47
N GLU A 151 -13.89 19.86 -9.85
CA GLU A 151 -13.91 19.19 -8.55
C GLU A 151 -13.75 17.67 -8.72
N THR A 152 -12.83 17.09 -7.92
CA THR A 152 -12.66 15.65 -7.85
C THR A 152 -13.57 15.09 -6.76
N TYR A 153 -14.51 14.24 -7.17
CA TYR A 153 -15.43 13.54 -6.28
C TYR A 153 -14.86 12.17 -5.93
N VAL A 154 -14.84 11.85 -4.63
CA VAL A 154 -14.47 10.51 -4.16
C VAL A 154 -15.72 9.64 -4.14
N ASN A 155 -15.70 8.56 -4.90
CA ASN A 155 -16.82 7.63 -5.00
C ASN A 155 -16.39 6.24 -4.56
N ALA A 156 -17.30 5.51 -3.92
CA ALA A 156 -17.11 4.12 -3.59
C ALA A 156 -18.11 3.24 -4.33
N GLN A 157 -17.61 2.24 -5.04
CA GLN A 157 -18.42 1.16 -5.59
C GLN A 157 -18.41 0.02 -4.56
N ILE A 158 -19.61 -0.37 -4.11
CA ILE A 158 -19.78 -1.36 -3.04
C ILE A 158 -20.36 -2.65 -3.63
N PHE A 159 -19.72 -3.77 -3.36
CA PHE A 159 -20.23 -5.11 -3.61
C PHE A 159 -20.81 -5.67 -2.31
N PRO A 160 -22.15 -5.80 -2.20
CA PRO A 160 -22.78 -6.24 -0.96
C PRO A 160 -22.60 -7.74 -0.73
N ASN A 161 -22.38 -8.13 0.53
CA ASN A 161 -22.43 -9.53 0.96
C ASN A 161 -23.89 -9.95 1.14
N LYS A 162 -24.47 -10.55 0.09
CA LYS A 162 -25.90 -10.93 0.07
C LYS A 162 -26.28 -11.92 1.15
N GLU A 163 -25.38 -12.85 1.50
CA GLU A 163 -25.63 -13.85 2.54
C GLU A 163 -25.72 -13.19 3.92
N ALA A 164 -24.73 -12.37 4.27
CA ALA A 164 -24.70 -11.64 5.54
C ALA A 164 -25.86 -10.65 5.66
N ILE A 165 -26.24 -9.96 4.58
CA ILE A 165 -27.40 -9.07 4.56
C ILE A 165 -28.69 -9.87 4.80
N THR A 166 -28.85 -11.02 4.14
CA THR A 166 -30.03 -11.87 4.31
C THR A 166 -30.14 -12.40 5.74
N GLU A 167 -29.03 -12.74 6.37
CA GLU A 167 -28.98 -13.17 7.76
C GLU A 167 -29.32 -12.03 8.73
N TYR A 168 -28.74 -10.86 8.49
CA TYR A 168 -29.00 -9.64 9.28
C TYR A 168 -30.47 -9.22 9.25
N LEU A 169 -31.17 -9.40 8.12
CA LEU A 169 -32.59 -9.06 7.97
C LEU A 169 -33.53 -10.10 8.58
N LYS A 170 -33.05 -11.27 8.96
CA LYS A 170 -33.87 -12.34 9.60
C LYS A 170 -33.83 -12.30 11.13
N GLY A 171 -32.87 -11.60 11.72
CA GLY A 171 -32.70 -11.45 13.17
C GLY A 171 -33.33 -10.21 13.70
#